data_e03c64f5906988aee72f80b32ddd0234
#
_entry.id   e03c64f5906988aee72f80b32ddd0234
#
_cell.length_a   1.000
_cell.length_b   1.000
_cell.length_c   1.000
_cell.angle_alpha   90.00
_cell.angle_beta   90.00
_cell.angle_gamma   90.00
#
_symmetry.space_group_name_H-M   'P 1'
#
loop_
_entity.id
_entity.type
_entity.pdbx_description
1 polymer ?
#
loop_
_entity_poly.entity_id
_entity_poly.type
_entity_poly.pdbx_seq_one_letter_code
_entity_poly.pdbx_strand_id
1 'polypeptide(L)'
;ARLEVESSAEVEIRTTIPPSGFLVQGTTEELDKLAANSVVVAVHPVPTGLLLHPLLTVVDEGSIMVEILGWKDDNLQRHMEPGLGLSSSLTDVAGEWLTDGWSPEEGRYWGEIELSNLADMIENPAVAYVAPLPVLELKNDNARTHMGINSVESFFITNIDGTGQTVAVGDSGIDHDHGDFNNRIAGRTSVTPGDSSTADLSDGHGTHVACTVLGSGMRSSGTYEGVAPGADLYFQAMEDDDTGALYSYGINSMLNSAYNAGARLHTNSWGAGSGFGSYSTQSEDADDRTSTWDQYWNYDGMTVLFAAGNERNDGVSPPGTAKNVITVGGHKNRYSGSPDEMYYWSSRGPTD
;
A
#
# COMPACT_ATOMS: atom_id res chain seq x y z
N ALA A 1 28.91 20.15 -7.05
CA ALA A 1 29.35 18.95 -6.28
C ALA A 1 29.01 17.66 -7.05
N ARG A 2 27.73 17.32 -7.30
CA ARG A 2 27.36 16.06 -7.97
C ARG A 2 28.05 15.90 -9.32
N LEU A 3 27.88 16.89 -10.22
CA LEU A 3 28.50 16.89 -11.55
C LEU A 3 30.04 16.85 -11.52
N GLU A 4 30.65 17.44 -10.50
CA GLU A 4 32.11 17.42 -10.32
C GLU A 4 32.59 16.05 -9.86
N VAL A 5 31.84 15.34 -9.03
CA VAL A 5 32.15 13.97 -8.59
C VAL A 5 32.01 13.00 -9.75
N GLU A 6 30.90 13.05 -10.49
CA GLU A 6 30.64 12.18 -11.65
C GLU A 6 31.69 12.39 -12.77
N SER A 7 32.09 13.65 -13.03
CA SER A 7 32.99 13.96 -14.13
C SER A 7 34.47 13.74 -13.82
N SER A 8 34.85 13.66 -12.54
CA SER A 8 36.26 13.63 -12.13
C SER A 8 36.84 12.24 -11.88
N ALA A 9 36.00 11.24 -11.65
CA ALA A 9 36.47 9.92 -11.24
C ALA A 9 35.77 8.73 -11.94
N GLU A 10 34.87 9.00 -12.89
CA GLU A 10 34.10 7.95 -13.61
C GLU A 10 33.29 7.02 -12.71
N VAL A 11 33.08 7.40 -11.43
CA VAL A 11 32.28 6.64 -10.46
C VAL A 11 30.79 6.84 -10.70
N GLU A 12 30.02 5.85 -10.36
CA GLU A 12 28.57 5.92 -10.42
C GLU A 12 27.96 6.36 -9.08
N ILE A 13 27.17 7.43 -9.10
CA ILE A 13 26.43 7.88 -7.91
C ILE A 13 25.12 7.10 -7.81
N ARG A 14 25.01 6.28 -6.78
CA ARG A 14 23.82 5.47 -6.48
C ARG A 14 22.74 6.25 -5.76
N THR A 15 23.10 7.06 -4.77
CA THR A 15 22.16 7.92 -4.07
C THR A 15 22.84 9.07 -3.37
N THR A 16 22.07 10.07 -2.97
CA THR A 16 22.52 11.22 -2.20
C THR A 16 22.25 10.99 -0.72
N ILE A 17 23.25 11.23 0.13
CA ILE A 17 23.13 11.16 1.59
C ILE A 17 23.20 12.59 2.14
N PRO A 18 22.10 13.14 2.66
CA PRO A 18 22.10 14.48 3.25
C PRO A 18 23.05 14.60 4.46
N PRO A 19 23.68 15.77 4.67
CA PRO A 19 23.52 17.01 3.89
C PRO A 19 24.43 17.14 2.67
N SER A 20 25.47 16.32 2.52
CA SER A 20 26.47 16.51 1.45
C SER A 20 27.26 15.23 1.11
N GLY A 21 26.70 14.07 1.39
CA GLY A 21 27.28 12.77 1.06
C GLY A 21 26.67 12.16 -0.20
N PHE A 22 27.39 11.23 -0.78
CA PHE A 22 26.93 10.40 -1.89
C PHE A 22 27.31 8.95 -1.61
N LEU A 23 26.43 8.04 -1.95
CA LEU A 23 26.75 6.64 -2.10
C LEU A 23 27.21 6.43 -3.53
N VAL A 24 28.42 5.95 -3.70
CA VAL A 24 29.06 5.76 -5.02
C VAL A 24 29.50 4.31 -5.20
N GLN A 25 29.49 3.87 -6.43
CA GLN A 25 30.06 2.59 -6.82
C GLN A 25 31.09 2.82 -7.94
N GLY A 26 32.19 2.10 -7.87
CA GLY A 26 33.26 2.15 -8.86
C GLY A 26 34.32 1.11 -8.56
N THR A 27 35.23 0.92 -9.51
CA THR A 27 36.42 0.11 -9.33
C THR A 27 37.34 0.75 -8.27
N THR A 28 38.28 -0.01 -7.73
CA THR A 28 39.28 0.51 -6.76
C THR A 28 40.04 1.71 -7.32
N GLU A 29 40.40 1.68 -8.61
CA GLU A 29 41.10 2.78 -9.28
C GLU A 29 40.25 4.05 -9.39
N GLU A 30 38.96 3.91 -9.68
CA GLU A 30 38.01 5.03 -9.75
C GLU A 30 37.75 5.63 -8.36
N LEU A 31 37.61 4.79 -7.34
CA LEU A 31 37.46 5.24 -5.95
C LEU A 31 38.72 5.92 -5.41
N ASP A 32 39.92 5.47 -5.79
CA ASP A 32 41.18 6.13 -5.44
C ASP A 32 41.28 7.50 -6.14
N LYS A 33 40.88 7.62 -7.40
CA LYS A 33 40.80 8.91 -8.11
C LYS A 33 39.81 9.83 -7.41
N LEU A 34 38.65 9.30 -6.99
CA LEU A 34 37.64 10.06 -6.24
C LEU A 34 38.21 10.57 -4.91
N ALA A 35 38.86 9.71 -4.15
CA ALA A 35 39.46 10.06 -2.87
C ALA A 35 40.57 11.12 -2.99
N ALA A 36 41.26 11.19 -4.13
CA ALA A 36 42.28 12.19 -4.45
C ALA A 36 41.69 13.55 -4.89
N ASN A 37 40.38 13.63 -5.16
CA ASN A 37 39.76 14.86 -5.60
C ASN A 37 39.64 15.87 -4.46
N SER A 38 40.06 17.13 -4.70
CA SER A 38 40.10 18.19 -3.69
C SER A 38 38.73 18.62 -3.13
N VAL A 39 37.64 18.28 -3.77
CA VAL A 39 36.27 18.55 -3.29
C VAL A 39 35.72 17.40 -2.42
N VAL A 40 36.39 16.27 -2.38
CA VAL A 40 36.00 15.10 -1.58
C VAL A 40 36.71 15.13 -0.24
N VAL A 41 35.98 15.11 0.84
CA VAL A 41 36.53 15.15 2.19
C VAL A 41 37.03 13.76 2.61
N ALA A 42 36.27 12.71 2.29
CA ALA A 42 36.65 11.33 2.58
C ALA A 42 35.84 10.36 1.74
N VAL A 43 36.40 9.19 1.46
CA VAL A 43 35.71 8.02 0.88
C VAL A 43 35.81 6.90 1.89
N HIS A 44 34.67 6.30 2.24
CA HIS A 44 34.60 5.18 3.18
C HIS A 44 33.85 4.02 2.56
N PRO A 45 34.27 2.78 2.78
CA PRO A 45 33.46 1.62 2.38
C PRO A 45 32.14 1.61 3.16
N VAL A 46 31.08 1.17 2.49
CA VAL A 46 29.80 0.91 3.15
C VAL A 46 29.94 -0.39 3.94
N PRO A 47 29.69 -0.39 5.25
CA PRO A 47 29.66 -1.63 6.01
C PRO A 47 28.58 -2.57 5.47
N THR A 48 28.93 -3.81 5.16
CA THR A 48 28.00 -4.81 4.61
C THR A 48 26.76 -5.03 5.48
N GLY A 49 26.89 -4.91 6.80
CA GLY A 49 25.75 -4.98 7.74
C GLY A 49 24.70 -3.88 7.54
N LEU A 50 25.00 -2.79 6.83
CA LEU A 50 24.00 -1.79 6.47
C LEU A 50 23.14 -2.20 5.26
N LEU A 51 23.53 -3.22 4.53
CA LEU A 51 22.78 -3.80 3.41
C LEU A 51 21.78 -4.85 3.87
N LEU A 52 21.77 -5.19 5.17
CA LEU A 52 20.87 -6.17 5.76
C LEU A 52 19.86 -5.52 6.69
N HIS A 53 18.63 -6.01 6.61
CA HIS A 53 17.66 -5.72 7.66
C HIS A 53 18.13 -6.29 9.00
N PRO A 54 18.03 -5.56 10.12
CA PRO A 54 18.56 -5.99 11.44
C PRO A 54 18.05 -7.38 11.89
N LEU A 55 16.85 -7.80 11.49
CA LEU A 55 16.34 -9.14 11.80
C LEU A 55 17.15 -10.27 11.16
N LEU A 56 17.79 -10.02 10.01
CA LEU A 56 18.65 -11.02 9.35
C LEU A 56 20.03 -11.19 10.00
N THR A 57 20.41 -10.27 10.87
CA THR A 57 21.69 -10.32 11.59
C THR A 57 21.65 -11.17 12.85
N VAL A 58 20.48 -11.63 13.28
CA VAL A 58 20.26 -12.39 14.54
C VAL A 58 19.81 -13.82 14.31
N VAL A 59 19.70 -14.26 13.05
CA VAL A 59 19.27 -15.63 12.69
C VAL A 59 20.47 -16.33 12.05
N ASP A 60 20.89 -17.45 12.64
CA ASP A 60 22.13 -18.12 12.28
C ASP A 60 21.95 -19.35 11.37
N GLU A 61 20.78 -19.98 11.33
CA GLU A 61 20.54 -21.23 10.59
C GLU A 61 19.12 -21.30 10.01
N GLY A 62 18.97 -21.98 8.86
CA GLY A 62 17.71 -22.27 8.19
C GLY A 62 17.50 -21.46 6.93
N SER A 63 16.32 -21.60 6.34
CA SER A 63 15.89 -20.81 5.18
C SER A 63 14.87 -19.75 5.57
N ILE A 64 14.84 -18.66 4.81
CA ILE A 64 13.90 -17.55 5.03
C ILE A 64 13.51 -16.91 3.69
N MET A 65 12.25 -16.51 3.59
CA MET A 65 11.79 -15.68 2.49
C MET A 65 12.31 -14.25 2.63
N VAL A 66 12.93 -13.73 1.59
CA VAL A 66 13.50 -12.37 1.59
C VAL A 66 13.03 -11.57 0.39
N GLU A 67 13.03 -10.26 0.56
CA GLU A 67 13.02 -9.27 -0.51
C GLU A 67 14.45 -8.75 -0.70
N ILE A 68 14.92 -8.75 -1.93
CA ILE A 68 16.21 -8.21 -2.30
C ILE A 68 15.98 -7.00 -3.19
N LEU A 69 16.55 -5.87 -2.80
CA LEU A 69 16.55 -4.66 -3.60
C LEU A 69 17.86 -4.59 -4.37
N GLY A 70 17.76 -4.46 -5.68
CA GLY A 70 18.87 -4.06 -6.53
C GLY A 70 19.02 -2.54 -6.56
N TRP A 71 20.19 -2.05 -6.94
CA TRP A 71 20.38 -0.63 -7.19
C TRP A 71 19.52 -0.22 -8.39
N LYS A 72 18.70 0.83 -8.23
CA LYS A 72 18.01 1.46 -9.35
C LYS A 72 19.04 2.21 -10.17
N ASP A 73 19.18 1.83 -11.43
CA ASP A 73 20.10 2.48 -12.35
C ASP A 73 19.39 2.89 -13.63
N ASP A 74 19.21 4.19 -13.81
CA ASP A 74 18.78 4.78 -15.10
C ASP A 74 19.82 4.57 -16.21
N ASN A 75 21.06 4.24 -15.86
CA ASN A 75 22.15 4.00 -16.80
C ASN A 75 22.46 2.50 -17.05
N LEU A 76 22.19 1.60 -16.10
CA LEU A 76 22.29 0.15 -16.30
C LEU A 76 21.35 -0.34 -17.41
N GLN A 77 20.20 0.30 -17.59
CA GLN A 77 19.29 0.03 -18.71
C GLN A 77 19.91 0.31 -20.09
N ARG A 78 20.99 1.08 -20.19
CA ARG A 78 21.64 1.40 -21.48
C ARG A 78 22.72 0.39 -21.89
N HIS A 79 23.20 -0.43 -20.98
CA HIS A 79 24.35 -1.33 -21.22
C HIS A 79 24.12 -2.80 -20.92
N MET A 80 22.98 -3.15 -20.32
CA MET A 80 22.61 -4.53 -20.03
C MET A 80 21.23 -4.82 -20.63
N GLU A 81 21.08 -5.97 -21.25
CA GLU A 81 19.75 -6.50 -21.58
C GLU A 81 18.90 -6.49 -20.30
N PRO A 82 17.65 -5.97 -20.33
CA PRO A 82 16.83 -5.91 -19.14
C PRO A 82 16.74 -7.28 -18.48
N GLY A 83 17.18 -7.38 -17.24
CA GLY A 83 17.03 -8.58 -16.43
C GLY A 83 18.15 -9.61 -16.44
N LEU A 84 19.09 -9.60 -17.40
CA LEU A 84 20.10 -10.67 -17.48
C LEU A 84 21.26 -10.52 -16.50
N GLY A 85 21.70 -9.30 -16.20
CA GLY A 85 22.91 -9.09 -15.39
C GLY A 85 22.70 -9.36 -13.91
N LEU A 86 21.68 -8.78 -13.31
CA LEU A 86 21.38 -8.94 -11.88
C LEU A 86 20.85 -10.36 -11.61
N SER A 87 19.91 -10.83 -12.44
CA SER A 87 19.32 -12.16 -12.32
C SER A 87 20.38 -13.27 -12.40
N SER A 88 21.29 -13.22 -13.37
CA SER A 88 22.32 -14.25 -13.49
C SER A 88 23.31 -14.25 -12.33
N SER A 89 23.73 -13.09 -11.84
CA SER A 89 24.67 -13.01 -10.73
C SER A 89 24.04 -13.38 -9.38
N LEU A 90 22.77 -13.04 -9.17
CA LEU A 90 22.03 -13.48 -7.98
C LEU A 90 21.67 -14.96 -8.05
N THR A 91 21.36 -15.50 -9.23
CA THR A 91 21.11 -16.92 -9.44
C THR A 91 22.37 -17.75 -9.14
N ASP A 92 23.56 -17.27 -9.52
CA ASP A 92 24.82 -17.94 -9.24
C ASP A 92 25.11 -18.02 -7.72
N VAL A 93 24.66 -17.02 -6.94
CA VAL A 93 24.84 -16.99 -5.49
C VAL A 93 23.75 -17.75 -4.75
N ALA A 94 22.49 -17.61 -5.18
CA ALA A 94 21.30 -18.07 -4.42
C ALA A 94 20.72 -19.39 -4.95
N GLY A 95 21.24 -19.94 -6.07
CA GLY A 95 20.74 -21.18 -6.65
C GLY A 95 19.34 -21.06 -7.26
N GLU A 96 18.48 -22.05 -7.06
CA GLU A 96 17.14 -22.14 -7.67
C GLU A 96 16.06 -21.32 -6.95
N TRP A 97 16.39 -20.49 -5.98
CA TRP A 97 15.41 -19.78 -5.17
C TRP A 97 14.76 -18.57 -5.85
N LEU A 98 15.26 -18.12 -6.99
CA LEU A 98 14.65 -17.04 -7.76
C LEU A 98 13.30 -17.51 -8.30
N THR A 99 12.26 -17.04 -7.66
CA THR A 99 10.88 -17.36 -7.99
C THR A 99 10.18 -16.22 -8.74
N ASP A 100 8.98 -16.49 -9.22
CA ASP A 100 8.08 -15.52 -9.83
C ASP A 100 7.91 -14.29 -8.95
N GLY A 101 8.07 -13.10 -9.46
CA GLY A 101 7.90 -11.86 -8.69
C GLY A 101 8.96 -10.80 -8.96
N TRP A 102 9.92 -11.11 -9.86
CA TRP A 102 10.88 -10.10 -10.28
C TRP A 102 10.25 -9.02 -11.14
N SER A 103 10.47 -7.77 -10.75
CA SER A 103 10.08 -6.61 -11.53
C SER A 103 11.34 -5.90 -12.04
N PRO A 104 11.66 -5.96 -13.35
CA PRO A 104 12.82 -5.28 -13.92
C PRO A 104 12.72 -3.75 -13.79
N GLU A 105 11.51 -3.20 -13.73
CA GLU A 105 11.28 -1.77 -13.59
C GLU A 105 11.55 -1.27 -12.17
N GLU A 106 11.37 -2.13 -11.16
CA GLU A 106 11.51 -1.79 -9.76
C GLU A 106 12.81 -2.27 -9.14
N GLY A 107 13.53 -3.19 -9.77
CA GLY A 107 14.79 -3.77 -9.24
C GLY A 107 14.57 -4.55 -7.94
N ARG A 108 13.48 -5.28 -7.84
CA ARG A 108 13.10 -6.10 -6.67
C ARG A 108 13.05 -7.57 -7.02
N TYR A 109 13.44 -8.40 -6.05
CA TYR A 109 13.35 -9.85 -6.12
C TYR A 109 12.76 -10.40 -4.85
N TRP A 110 11.99 -11.48 -4.95
CA TRP A 110 11.49 -12.23 -3.82
C TRP A 110 11.86 -13.68 -3.95
N GLY A 111 12.23 -14.31 -2.87
CA GLY A 111 12.52 -15.74 -2.87
C GLY A 111 12.96 -16.24 -1.50
N GLU A 112 13.04 -17.57 -1.39
CA GLU A 112 13.58 -18.23 -0.22
C GLU A 112 15.09 -18.38 -0.37
N ILE A 113 15.84 -18.03 0.67
CA ILE A 113 17.28 -18.22 0.71
C ILE A 113 17.68 -19.01 1.95
N GLU A 114 18.75 -19.80 1.80
CA GLU A 114 19.46 -20.33 2.95
C GLU A 114 20.29 -19.21 3.60
N LEU A 115 20.17 -19.05 4.92
CA LEU A 115 20.87 -17.97 5.63
C LEU A 115 22.39 -18.05 5.52
N SER A 116 22.94 -19.25 5.27
CA SER A 116 24.37 -19.45 4.97
C SER A 116 24.86 -18.72 3.72
N ASN A 117 23.95 -18.44 2.75
CA ASN A 117 24.26 -17.76 1.50
C ASN A 117 24.15 -16.23 1.61
N LEU A 118 23.66 -15.74 2.76
CA LEU A 118 23.39 -14.32 2.94
C LEU A 118 24.66 -13.47 2.85
N ALA A 119 25.80 -13.97 3.37
CA ALA A 119 27.06 -13.28 3.32
C ALA A 119 27.54 -13.07 1.87
N ASP A 120 27.51 -14.12 1.07
CA ASP A 120 27.91 -14.06 -0.33
C ASP A 120 26.96 -13.17 -1.16
N MET A 121 25.68 -13.16 -0.80
CA MET A 121 24.67 -12.34 -1.46
C MET A 121 24.92 -10.84 -1.26
N ILE A 122 25.23 -10.40 -0.03
CA ILE A 122 25.46 -8.97 0.24
C ILE A 122 26.83 -8.48 -0.28
N GLU A 123 27.75 -9.38 -0.60
CA GLU A 123 28.98 -9.03 -1.29
C GLU A 123 28.76 -8.81 -2.80
N ASN A 124 27.60 -9.20 -3.34
CA ASN A 124 27.28 -8.97 -4.73
C ASN A 124 27.03 -7.46 -4.96
N PRO A 125 27.79 -6.81 -5.86
CA PRO A 125 27.72 -5.35 -6.07
C PRO A 125 26.36 -4.88 -6.62
N ALA A 126 25.54 -5.80 -7.13
CA ALA A 126 24.19 -5.49 -7.62
C ALA A 126 23.15 -5.38 -6.48
N VAL A 127 23.46 -5.90 -5.30
CA VAL A 127 22.54 -5.89 -4.15
C VAL A 127 22.63 -4.56 -3.42
N ALA A 128 21.49 -3.90 -3.26
CA ALA A 128 21.36 -2.66 -2.50
C ALA A 128 20.91 -2.91 -1.06
N TYR A 129 20.01 -3.88 -0.85
CA TYR A 129 19.47 -4.19 0.47
C TYR A 129 18.76 -5.56 0.46
N VAL A 130 18.83 -6.25 1.58
CA VAL A 130 18.10 -7.51 1.79
C VAL A 130 17.27 -7.41 3.07
N ALA A 131 15.99 -7.72 2.97
CA ALA A 131 15.05 -7.73 4.09
C ALA A 131 14.26 -9.05 4.13
N PRO A 132 13.87 -9.55 5.32
CA PRO A 132 12.93 -10.65 5.40
C PRO A 132 11.59 -10.20 4.80
N LEU A 133 10.97 -11.06 3.99
CA LEU A 133 9.59 -10.83 3.58
C LEU A 133 8.70 -10.94 4.81
N PRO A 134 7.89 -9.92 5.09
CA PRO A 134 6.94 -10.01 6.18
C PRO A 134 5.91 -11.11 5.87
N VAL A 135 5.66 -11.98 6.83
CA VAL A 135 4.48 -12.84 6.77
C VAL A 135 3.27 -11.94 6.91
N LEU A 136 2.52 -11.80 5.81
CA LEU A 136 1.30 -11.01 5.82
C LEU A 136 0.19 -11.82 6.47
N GLU A 137 -0.26 -11.41 7.63
CA GLU A 137 -1.42 -11.97 8.30
C GLU A 137 -2.54 -10.93 8.31
N LEU A 138 -3.75 -11.34 7.98
CA LEU A 138 -4.94 -10.50 8.13
C LEU A 138 -5.21 -10.33 9.63
N LYS A 139 -5.21 -9.07 10.14
CA LYS A 139 -5.23 -8.80 11.60
C LYS A 139 -6.32 -7.82 11.99
N ASN A 140 -7.55 -8.07 11.53
CA ASN A 140 -8.71 -7.27 11.92
C ASN A 140 -9.09 -7.41 13.39
N ASP A 141 -8.77 -8.53 14.03
CA ASP A 141 -8.98 -8.80 15.45
C ASP A 141 -8.36 -7.72 16.34
N ASN A 142 -7.13 -7.32 16.07
CA ASN A 142 -6.46 -6.26 16.82
C ASN A 142 -7.03 -4.87 16.51
N ALA A 143 -7.38 -4.59 15.26
CA ALA A 143 -7.92 -3.30 14.87
C ALA A 143 -9.21 -2.97 15.63
N ARG A 144 -10.15 -3.91 15.76
CA ARG A 144 -11.37 -3.74 16.57
C ARG A 144 -11.06 -3.37 18.01
N THR A 145 -10.08 -4.06 18.62
CA THR A 145 -9.65 -3.78 19.98
C THR A 145 -9.04 -2.39 20.14
N HIS A 146 -8.16 -2.00 19.19
CA HIS A 146 -7.49 -0.69 19.23
C HIS A 146 -8.43 0.47 19.01
N MET A 147 -9.38 0.33 18.10
CA MET A 147 -10.41 1.34 17.86
C MET A 147 -11.49 1.35 18.95
N GLY A 148 -11.42 0.46 19.92
CA GLY A 148 -12.37 0.39 21.02
C GLY A 148 -13.74 -0.17 20.67
N ILE A 149 -13.88 -0.82 19.49
CA ILE A 149 -15.18 -1.35 19.01
C ILE A 149 -15.73 -2.39 19.98
N ASN A 150 -14.90 -3.35 20.40
CA ASN A 150 -15.29 -4.36 21.37
C ASN A 150 -15.76 -3.75 22.72
N SER A 151 -15.20 -2.59 23.10
CA SER A 151 -15.60 -1.88 24.30
C SER A 151 -16.96 -1.18 24.12
N VAL A 152 -17.22 -0.60 22.95
CA VAL A 152 -18.51 0.03 22.63
C VAL A 152 -19.61 -1.02 22.59
N GLU A 153 -19.42 -2.13 21.92
CA GLU A 153 -20.38 -3.22 21.86
C GLU A 153 -20.70 -3.80 23.24
N SER A 154 -19.71 -3.92 24.12
CA SER A 154 -19.90 -4.45 25.47
C SER A 154 -20.52 -3.44 26.45
N PHE A 155 -20.38 -2.13 26.19
CA PHE A 155 -20.86 -1.07 27.08
C PHE A 155 -22.37 -0.80 26.95
N PHE A 156 -22.92 -0.97 25.76
CA PHE A 156 -24.33 -0.72 25.49
C PHE A 156 -25.18 -1.97 25.70
N ILE A 157 -26.35 -1.81 26.31
CA ILE A 157 -27.31 -2.91 26.58
C ILE A 157 -27.92 -3.41 25.25
N THR A 158 -27.88 -2.61 24.20
CA THR A 158 -28.32 -2.96 22.84
C THR A 158 -27.08 -3.11 21.96
N ASN A 159 -27.02 -4.17 21.17
CA ASN A 159 -25.95 -4.33 20.20
C ASN A 159 -25.85 -3.13 19.27
N ILE A 160 -24.73 -2.43 19.33
CA ILE A 160 -24.36 -1.42 18.35
C ILE A 160 -23.46 -2.10 17.32
N ASP A 161 -24.07 -2.88 16.44
CA ASP A 161 -23.44 -3.71 15.43
C ASP A 161 -23.75 -3.28 13.98
N GLY A 162 -24.43 -2.16 13.82
CA GLY A 162 -24.87 -1.64 12.53
C GLY A 162 -26.21 -2.19 12.04
N THR A 163 -26.89 -3.03 12.83
CA THR A 163 -28.21 -3.58 12.43
C THR A 163 -29.18 -2.46 12.02
N GLY A 164 -29.79 -2.63 10.83
CA GLY A 164 -30.74 -1.65 10.27
C GLY A 164 -30.07 -0.47 9.55
N GLN A 165 -28.73 -0.47 9.44
CA GLN A 165 -27.99 0.52 8.64
C GLN A 165 -27.52 -0.12 7.34
N THR A 166 -27.46 0.67 6.26
CA THR A 166 -26.83 0.29 5.01
C THR A 166 -25.53 1.06 4.83
N VAL A 167 -24.44 0.34 4.63
CA VAL A 167 -23.12 0.92 4.31
C VAL A 167 -22.79 0.65 2.86
N ALA A 168 -22.37 1.68 2.14
CA ALA A 168 -21.87 1.52 0.79
C ALA A 168 -20.35 1.34 0.77
N VAL A 169 -19.88 0.45 -0.09
CA VAL A 169 -18.46 0.22 -0.36
C VAL A 169 -18.24 0.34 -1.86
N GLY A 170 -17.35 1.25 -2.29
CA GLY A 170 -16.84 1.33 -3.66
C GLY A 170 -15.44 0.77 -3.72
N ASP A 171 -15.23 -0.31 -4.49
CA ASP A 171 -13.93 -0.99 -4.53
C ASP A 171 -13.81 -1.86 -5.80
N SER A 172 -12.75 -2.69 -5.93
CA SER A 172 -12.54 -3.55 -7.10
C SER A 172 -13.81 -4.34 -7.46
N GLY A 173 -14.09 -5.38 -6.76
CA GLY A 173 -15.25 -6.25 -6.95
C GLY A 173 -15.60 -6.96 -5.64
N ILE A 174 -16.56 -7.88 -5.69
CA ILE A 174 -17.01 -8.60 -4.50
C ILE A 174 -17.30 -10.08 -4.80
N ASP A 175 -16.74 -10.97 -3.98
CA ASP A 175 -17.25 -12.34 -3.80
C ASP A 175 -18.55 -12.28 -2.98
N HIS A 176 -19.66 -12.05 -3.66
CA HIS A 176 -20.94 -11.86 -3.01
C HIS A 176 -21.50 -13.14 -2.34
N ASP A 177 -20.92 -14.29 -2.66
CA ASP A 177 -21.27 -15.59 -2.05
C ASP A 177 -20.43 -15.88 -0.80
N HIS A 178 -19.51 -14.97 -0.44
CA HIS A 178 -18.69 -15.14 0.77
C HIS A 178 -19.58 -15.25 2.01
N GLY A 179 -19.35 -16.29 2.80
CA GLY A 179 -20.23 -16.65 3.92
C GLY A 179 -20.37 -15.58 5.01
N ASP A 180 -19.44 -14.64 5.11
CA ASP A 180 -19.51 -13.57 6.10
C ASP A 180 -20.49 -12.45 5.75
N PHE A 181 -20.98 -12.43 4.51
CA PHE A 181 -22.06 -11.48 4.13
C PHE A 181 -23.45 -11.99 4.51
N ASN A 182 -23.67 -13.30 4.53
CA ASN A 182 -24.86 -13.98 5.11
C ASN A 182 -26.20 -13.30 4.80
N ASN A 183 -26.51 -13.10 3.50
CA ASN A 183 -27.73 -12.43 3.00
C ASN A 183 -27.87 -10.94 3.37
N ARG A 184 -26.80 -10.27 3.77
CA ARG A 184 -26.77 -8.83 4.09
C ARG A 184 -26.29 -7.95 2.93
N ILE A 185 -26.30 -8.45 1.69
CA ILE A 185 -26.07 -7.63 0.50
C ILE A 185 -27.41 -7.06 0.04
N ALA A 186 -27.69 -5.79 0.40
CA ALA A 186 -28.89 -5.05 0.01
C ALA A 186 -28.92 -4.75 -1.50
N GLY A 187 -27.75 -4.61 -2.11
CA GLY A 187 -27.60 -4.40 -3.54
C GLY A 187 -26.15 -4.34 -3.96
N ARG A 188 -25.93 -4.53 -5.27
CA ARG A 188 -24.61 -4.39 -5.89
C ARG A 188 -24.74 -3.92 -7.33
N THR A 189 -23.78 -3.14 -7.79
CA THR A 189 -23.75 -2.63 -9.18
C THR A 189 -22.31 -2.41 -9.62
N SER A 190 -22.03 -2.59 -10.91
CA SER A 190 -20.80 -2.05 -11.49
C SER A 190 -21.00 -0.55 -11.78
N VAL A 191 -19.97 0.24 -11.50
CA VAL A 191 -19.90 1.67 -11.88
C VAL A 191 -18.92 1.90 -13.03
N THR A 192 -18.32 0.83 -13.55
CA THR A 192 -17.43 0.84 -14.70
C THR A 192 -18.23 0.88 -15.99
N PRO A 193 -18.00 1.87 -16.88
CA PRO A 193 -18.73 1.96 -18.12
C PRO A 193 -18.53 0.74 -19.03
N GLY A 194 -19.64 0.13 -19.44
CA GLY A 194 -19.62 -1.04 -20.33
C GLY A 194 -19.46 -2.37 -19.62
N ASP A 195 -19.17 -2.36 -18.34
CA ASP A 195 -19.11 -3.55 -17.49
C ASP A 195 -20.36 -3.64 -16.62
N SER A 196 -20.89 -4.85 -16.46
CA SER A 196 -22.05 -5.14 -15.59
C SER A 196 -21.69 -6.13 -14.48
N SER A 197 -20.47 -6.65 -14.47
CA SER A 197 -19.99 -7.57 -13.46
C SER A 197 -19.74 -6.84 -12.14
N THR A 198 -19.86 -7.57 -11.05
CA THR A 198 -19.45 -7.10 -9.73
C THR A 198 -18.51 -8.09 -9.08
N ALA A 199 -18.00 -9.05 -9.84
CA ALA A 199 -17.07 -10.05 -9.34
C ALA A 199 -15.73 -9.39 -8.98
N ASP A 200 -15.06 -9.93 -7.98
CA ASP A 200 -13.72 -9.55 -7.58
C ASP A 200 -12.75 -10.51 -8.29
N LEU A 201 -12.18 -10.08 -9.40
CA LEU A 201 -11.44 -10.97 -10.30
C LEU A 201 -9.93 -10.92 -10.10
N SER A 202 -9.38 -9.81 -9.57
CA SER A 202 -7.93 -9.64 -9.55
C SER A 202 -7.28 -10.10 -8.25
N ASP A 203 -7.67 -9.58 -7.09
CA ASP A 203 -6.91 -9.82 -5.87
C ASP A 203 -7.75 -10.01 -4.59
N GLY A 204 -9.07 -9.92 -4.69
CA GLY A 204 -9.97 -10.03 -3.54
C GLY A 204 -10.00 -8.79 -2.66
N HIS A 205 -9.46 -7.64 -3.12
CA HIS A 205 -9.35 -6.43 -2.32
C HIS A 205 -10.72 -5.90 -1.87
N GLY A 206 -11.67 -5.75 -2.78
CA GLY A 206 -12.99 -5.24 -2.46
C GLY A 206 -13.78 -6.17 -1.53
N THR A 207 -13.64 -7.48 -1.70
CA THR A 207 -14.20 -8.47 -0.78
C THR A 207 -13.62 -8.32 0.62
N HIS A 208 -12.30 -8.16 0.72
CA HIS A 208 -11.61 -7.96 1.99
C HIS A 208 -12.02 -6.66 2.68
N VAL A 209 -12.11 -5.55 1.93
CA VAL A 209 -12.57 -4.25 2.43
C VAL A 209 -14.01 -4.35 2.93
N ALA A 210 -14.91 -4.94 2.17
CA ALA A 210 -16.30 -5.13 2.58
C ALA A 210 -16.42 -6.00 3.85
N CYS A 211 -15.63 -7.09 3.97
CA CYS A 211 -15.58 -7.89 5.18
C CYS A 211 -15.00 -7.12 6.37
N THR A 212 -14.02 -6.25 6.17
CA THR A 212 -13.49 -5.38 7.23
C THR A 212 -14.56 -4.41 7.74
N VAL A 213 -15.43 -3.92 6.87
CA VAL A 213 -16.54 -3.05 7.26
C VAL A 213 -17.62 -3.81 8.02
N LEU A 214 -18.12 -4.94 7.46
CA LEU A 214 -19.34 -5.56 7.97
C LEU A 214 -19.37 -7.11 7.92
N GLY A 215 -18.23 -7.77 7.72
CA GLY A 215 -18.16 -9.23 7.76
C GLY A 215 -18.63 -9.77 9.11
N SER A 216 -19.46 -10.83 9.09
CA SER A 216 -20.00 -11.44 10.33
C SER A 216 -18.99 -12.27 11.11
N GLY A 217 -17.80 -12.50 10.56
CA GLY A 217 -16.80 -13.39 11.16
C GLY A 217 -17.19 -14.88 11.14
N MET A 218 -18.27 -15.25 10.45
CA MET A 218 -18.78 -16.63 10.45
C MET A 218 -17.72 -17.64 9.97
N ARG A 219 -16.95 -17.28 8.93
CA ARG A 219 -15.88 -18.12 8.38
C ARG A 219 -14.67 -18.30 9.31
N SER A 220 -14.52 -17.41 10.27
CA SER A 220 -13.42 -17.41 11.24
C SER A 220 -13.86 -17.69 12.67
N SER A 221 -15.07 -18.20 12.86
CA SER A 221 -15.66 -18.45 14.19
C SER A 221 -15.64 -17.19 15.08
N GLY A 222 -15.88 -16.02 14.49
CA GLY A 222 -15.92 -14.73 15.17
C GLY A 222 -14.58 -14.03 15.33
N THR A 223 -13.47 -14.63 14.90
CA THR A 223 -12.12 -14.05 15.10
C THR A 223 -11.91 -12.78 14.26
N TYR A 224 -12.35 -12.78 13.00
CA TYR A 224 -12.15 -11.68 12.05
C TYR A 224 -13.48 -11.01 11.67
N GLU A 225 -14.25 -10.66 12.68
CA GLU A 225 -15.49 -9.92 12.50
C GLU A 225 -15.22 -8.47 12.04
N GLY A 226 -16.06 -7.93 11.16
CA GLY A 226 -15.99 -6.54 10.70
C GLY A 226 -16.45 -5.55 11.77
N VAL A 227 -16.37 -4.26 11.48
CA VAL A 227 -16.71 -3.19 12.43
C VAL A 227 -18.21 -3.12 12.71
N ALA A 228 -19.05 -3.38 11.70
CA ALA A 228 -20.51 -3.30 11.76
C ALA A 228 -21.15 -4.62 11.24
N PRO A 229 -20.97 -5.75 11.97
CA PRO A 229 -21.32 -7.07 11.46
C PRO A 229 -22.82 -7.30 11.27
N GLY A 230 -23.67 -6.42 11.75
CA GLY A 230 -25.13 -6.42 11.55
C GLY A 230 -25.63 -5.49 10.43
N ALA A 231 -24.76 -4.68 9.84
CA ALA A 231 -25.16 -3.76 8.76
C ALA A 231 -25.39 -4.47 7.43
N ASP A 232 -26.22 -3.87 6.58
CA ASP A 232 -26.39 -4.27 5.19
C ASP A 232 -25.38 -3.59 4.27
N LEU A 233 -24.97 -4.28 3.21
CA LEU A 233 -23.99 -3.83 2.23
C LEU A 233 -24.68 -3.37 0.94
N TYR A 234 -24.31 -2.18 0.46
CA TYR A 234 -24.49 -1.78 -0.93
C TYR A 234 -23.12 -1.69 -1.60
N PHE A 235 -22.82 -2.59 -2.54
CA PHE A 235 -21.47 -2.66 -3.14
C PHE A 235 -21.44 -2.05 -4.54
N GLN A 236 -20.39 -1.31 -4.85
CA GLN A 236 -20.16 -0.68 -6.14
C GLN A 236 -18.80 -1.12 -6.68
N ALA A 237 -18.84 -2.05 -7.65
CA ALA A 237 -17.63 -2.56 -8.31
C ALA A 237 -17.08 -1.52 -9.29
N MET A 238 -15.80 -1.25 -9.18
CA MET A 238 -15.05 -0.26 -9.96
C MET A 238 -14.03 -0.89 -10.89
N GLU A 239 -13.77 -2.20 -10.77
CA GLU A 239 -12.86 -2.95 -11.60
C GLU A 239 -13.49 -3.22 -12.96
N ASP A 240 -12.68 -3.10 -14.00
CA ASP A 240 -13.01 -3.53 -15.35
C ASP A 240 -12.54 -4.98 -15.51
N ASP A 241 -13.46 -5.87 -15.82
CA ASP A 241 -13.20 -7.32 -15.86
C ASP A 241 -12.21 -7.73 -16.97
N ASP A 242 -12.04 -6.91 -18.00
CA ASP A 242 -11.13 -7.20 -19.10
C ASP A 242 -9.68 -6.75 -18.82
N THR A 243 -9.51 -5.67 -18.04
CA THR A 243 -8.22 -5.01 -17.85
C THR A 243 -7.70 -5.07 -16.41
N GLY A 244 -8.55 -5.35 -15.42
CA GLY A 244 -8.25 -5.25 -13.99
C GLY A 244 -8.05 -3.81 -13.49
N ALA A 245 -8.28 -2.81 -14.34
CA ALA A 245 -8.12 -1.41 -13.95
C ALA A 245 -9.33 -0.91 -13.16
N LEU A 246 -9.06 -0.06 -12.16
CA LEU A 246 -10.11 0.61 -11.41
C LEU A 246 -10.53 1.91 -12.10
N TYR A 247 -11.82 2.10 -12.27
CA TYR A 247 -12.40 3.30 -12.85
C TYR A 247 -13.32 4.01 -11.84
N SER A 248 -13.08 5.32 -11.68
CA SER A 248 -13.85 6.19 -10.77
C SER A 248 -14.63 7.26 -11.54
N TYR A 249 -15.30 6.86 -12.62
CA TYR A 249 -16.09 7.82 -13.40
C TYR A 249 -17.29 8.33 -12.62
N GLY A 250 -17.34 9.65 -12.43
CA GLY A 250 -18.49 10.32 -11.84
C GLY A 250 -18.71 9.96 -10.35
N ILE A 251 -17.79 10.33 -9.48
CA ILE A 251 -17.90 10.17 -8.03
C ILE A 251 -19.28 10.61 -7.52
N ASN A 252 -19.78 11.73 -7.98
CA ASN A 252 -21.11 12.22 -7.61
C ASN A 252 -22.21 11.23 -7.98
N SER A 253 -22.18 10.63 -9.18
CA SER A 253 -23.15 9.60 -9.59
C SER A 253 -23.07 8.35 -8.73
N MET A 254 -21.85 7.90 -8.40
CA MET A 254 -21.62 6.75 -7.52
C MET A 254 -22.20 7.00 -6.13
N LEU A 255 -21.88 8.12 -5.51
CA LEU A 255 -22.39 8.50 -4.19
C LEU A 255 -23.90 8.69 -4.16
N ASN A 256 -24.49 9.32 -5.21
CA ASN A 256 -25.93 9.47 -5.33
C ASN A 256 -26.65 8.13 -5.51
N SER A 257 -26.06 7.19 -6.25
CA SER A 257 -26.60 5.84 -6.40
C SER A 257 -26.64 5.11 -5.05
N ALA A 258 -25.57 5.16 -4.28
CA ALA A 258 -25.50 4.59 -2.93
C ALA A 258 -26.50 5.24 -1.97
N TYR A 259 -26.61 6.56 -2.02
CA TYR A 259 -27.61 7.30 -1.21
C TYR A 259 -29.03 6.87 -1.52
N ASN A 260 -29.38 6.78 -2.79
CA ASN A 260 -30.71 6.32 -3.25
C ASN A 260 -31.01 4.87 -2.88
N ALA A 261 -29.98 4.04 -2.74
CA ALA A 261 -30.07 2.67 -2.23
C ALA A 261 -30.22 2.58 -0.71
N GLY A 262 -30.25 3.72 -0.01
CA GLY A 262 -30.45 3.80 1.44
C GLY A 262 -29.18 3.98 2.28
N ALA A 263 -28.01 3.93 1.66
CA ALA A 263 -26.74 4.16 2.38
C ALA A 263 -26.63 5.63 2.84
N ARG A 264 -26.05 5.83 4.01
CA ARG A 264 -25.73 7.16 4.57
C ARG A 264 -24.25 7.27 4.95
N LEU A 265 -23.52 6.18 4.73
CA LEU A 265 -22.08 6.07 4.86
C LEU A 265 -21.52 5.37 3.63
N HIS A 266 -20.46 5.94 3.06
CA HIS A 266 -19.75 5.38 1.91
C HIS A 266 -18.26 5.32 2.21
N THR A 267 -17.64 4.18 2.01
CA THR A 267 -16.21 4.00 2.24
C THR A 267 -15.49 3.56 0.97
N ASN A 268 -14.29 4.10 0.79
CA ASN A 268 -13.49 3.99 -0.43
C ASN A 268 -12.03 3.70 -0.05
N SER A 269 -11.56 2.51 -0.34
CA SER A 269 -10.17 2.11 -0.05
C SER A 269 -9.28 2.21 -1.28
N TRP A 270 -9.39 3.32 -2.00
CA TRP A 270 -8.66 3.62 -3.23
C TRP A 270 -8.39 5.13 -3.35
N GLY A 271 -7.58 5.53 -4.32
CA GLY A 271 -7.28 6.92 -4.64
C GLY A 271 -6.54 7.05 -5.96
N ALA A 272 -6.36 8.26 -6.44
CA ALA A 272 -5.63 8.53 -7.67
C ALA A 272 -4.13 8.23 -7.50
N GLY A 273 -3.53 7.65 -8.54
CA GLY A 273 -2.09 7.37 -8.60
C GLY A 273 -1.20 8.58 -8.91
N SER A 274 -1.77 9.80 -8.92
CA SER A 274 -1.06 11.06 -9.20
C SER A 274 -1.81 12.25 -8.62
N GLY A 275 -1.16 13.41 -8.59
CA GLY A 275 -1.76 14.65 -8.08
C GLY A 275 -1.89 14.64 -6.55
N PHE A 276 -0.99 13.94 -5.87
CA PHE A 276 -0.97 13.84 -4.41
C PHE A 276 -0.96 15.22 -3.74
N GLY A 277 -1.80 15.37 -2.72
CA GLY A 277 -2.00 16.63 -2.01
C GLY A 277 -2.95 17.60 -2.69
N SER A 278 -3.22 17.47 -3.99
CA SER A 278 -4.00 18.47 -4.75
C SER A 278 -5.50 18.23 -4.64
N TYR A 279 -6.26 19.32 -4.53
CA TYR A 279 -7.71 19.28 -4.64
C TYR A 279 -8.14 19.06 -6.10
N SER A 280 -8.87 17.99 -6.38
CA SER A 280 -9.28 17.59 -7.72
C SER A 280 -10.78 17.79 -7.96
N THR A 281 -11.22 17.66 -9.21
CA THR A 281 -12.67 17.65 -9.53
C THR A 281 -13.39 16.48 -8.83
N GLN A 282 -12.72 15.35 -8.63
CA GLN A 282 -13.28 14.24 -7.86
C GLN A 282 -13.39 14.56 -6.35
N SER A 283 -12.50 15.40 -5.83
CA SER A 283 -12.59 15.92 -4.46
C SER A 283 -13.78 16.89 -4.32
N GLU A 284 -14.01 17.73 -5.33
CA GLU A 284 -15.20 18.60 -5.41
C GLU A 284 -16.50 17.79 -5.44
N ASP A 285 -16.59 16.76 -6.28
CA ASP A 285 -17.73 15.84 -6.34
C ASP A 285 -18.06 15.18 -5.00
N ALA A 286 -17.03 14.78 -4.26
CA ALA A 286 -17.18 14.21 -2.93
C ALA A 286 -17.67 15.25 -1.91
N ASP A 287 -17.14 16.47 -1.97
CA ASP A 287 -17.58 17.57 -1.12
C ASP A 287 -19.04 17.96 -1.37
N ASP A 288 -19.48 17.98 -2.62
CA ASP A 288 -20.86 18.27 -2.97
C ASP A 288 -21.83 17.30 -2.29
N ARG A 289 -21.53 16.00 -2.31
CA ARG A 289 -22.42 15.00 -1.70
C ARG A 289 -22.38 15.04 -0.17
N THR A 290 -21.25 15.36 0.43
CA THR A 290 -21.10 15.46 1.87
C THR A 290 -21.74 16.72 2.44
N SER A 291 -21.92 17.78 1.67
CA SER A 291 -22.45 19.06 2.10
C SER A 291 -23.88 19.37 1.58
N THR A 292 -24.59 18.38 1.10
CA THR A 292 -25.95 18.55 0.55
C THR A 292 -26.97 18.86 1.66
N TRP A 293 -27.87 19.81 1.37
CA TRP A 293 -29.00 20.22 2.21
C TRP A 293 -30.28 20.22 1.39
N ASP A 294 -31.37 19.81 2.00
CA ASP A 294 -32.68 19.89 1.36
C ASP A 294 -33.20 21.34 1.32
N GLN A 295 -34.32 21.55 0.61
CA GLN A 295 -34.97 22.85 0.51
C GLN A 295 -35.49 23.41 1.85
N TYR A 296 -35.50 22.61 2.91
CA TYR A 296 -35.96 22.97 4.28
C TYR A 296 -34.77 23.12 5.24
N TRP A 297 -33.54 23.16 4.73
CA TRP A 297 -32.28 23.24 5.51
C TRP A 297 -32.06 22.04 6.44
N ASN A 298 -32.61 20.86 6.11
CA ASN A 298 -32.20 19.64 6.75
C ASN A 298 -30.97 19.07 6.02
N TYR A 299 -30.04 18.52 6.79
CA TYR A 299 -28.89 17.85 6.21
C TYR A 299 -29.32 16.61 5.42
N ASP A 300 -29.03 16.59 4.14
CA ASP A 300 -29.34 15.50 3.21
C ASP A 300 -28.04 14.91 2.62
N GLY A 301 -26.93 15.12 3.31
CA GLY A 301 -25.62 14.65 2.91
C GLY A 301 -25.37 13.18 3.31
N MET A 302 -24.17 12.75 2.99
CA MET A 302 -23.66 11.40 3.25
C MET A 302 -22.31 11.51 3.93
N THR A 303 -22.01 10.62 4.87
CA THR A 303 -20.64 10.50 5.40
C THR A 303 -19.80 9.71 4.40
N VAL A 304 -18.74 10.33 3.88
CA VAL A 304 -17.85 9.71 2.90
C VAL A 304 -16.46 9.60 3.49
N LEU A 305 -15.89 8.39 3.37
CA LEU A 305 -14.53 8.09 3.83
C LEU A 305 -13.67 7.72 2.63
N PHE A 306 -12.43 8.20 2.64
CA PHE A 306 -11.40 7.77 1.68
C PHE A 306 -10.13 7.34 2.40
N ALA A 307 -9.41 6.38 1.83
CA ALA A 307 -8.04 6.11 2.21
C ALA A 307 -7.15 7.33 1.94
N ALA A 308 -6.21 7.62 2.85
CA ALA A 308 -5.21 8.66 2.61
C ALA A 308 -4.25 8.29 1.46
N GLY A 309 -4.09 7.01 1.17
CA GLY A 309 -3.16 6.46 0.20
C GLY A 309 -1.92 5.85 0.84
N ASN A 310 -1.04 5.31 -0.01
CA ASN A 310 0.17 4.59 0.38
C ASN A 310 1.46 5.32 -0.04
N GLU A 311 1.40 6.64 -0.24
CA GLU A 311 2.43 7.45 -0.88
C GLU A 311 3.33 8.18 0.13
N ARG A 312 3.25 7.82 1.40
CA ARG A 312 4.11 8.37 2.47
C ARG A 312 4.07 9.90 2.52
N ASN A 313 5.20 10.53 2.16
CA ASN A 313 5.38 11.98 2.22
C ASN A 313 5.00 12.69 0.91
N ASP A 314 4.59 11.96 -0.12
CA ASP A 314 4.23 12.56 -1.41
C ASP A 314 2.84 13.23 -1.38
N GLY A 315 2.08 12.96 -0.33
CA GLY A 315 0.80 13.59 -0.07
C GLY A 315 -0.38 12.63 -0.04
N VAL A 316 -1.54 13.15 0.29
CA VAL A 316 -2.80 12.41 0.30
C VAL A 316 -3.30 12.23 -1.13
N SER A 317 -3.75 11.01 -1.46
CA SER A 317 -4.32 10.71 -2.77
C SER A 317 -5.73 11.34 -2.93
N PRO A 318 -6.01 12.09 -4.03
CA PRO A 318 -7.39 12.46 -4.35
C PRO A 318 -8.24 11.18 -4.61
N PRO A 319 -9.54 11.18 -4.26
CA PRO A 319 -10.39 12.24 -3.71
C PRO A 319 -10.26 12.45 -2.19
N GLY A 320 -9.36 11.75 -1.48
CA GLY A 320 -9.13 11.95 -0.05
C GLY A 320 -8.68 13.37 0.32
N THR A 321 -8.35 14.20 -0.65
CA THR A 321 -8.06 15.64 -0.48
C THR A 321 -9.32 16.53 -0.40
N ALA A 322 -10.51 15.95 -0.51
CA ALA A 322 -11.77 16.67 -0.31
C ALA A 322 -11.87 17.23 1.12
N LYS A 323 -12.58 18.34 1.28
CA LYS A 323 -12.60 19.12 2.54
C LYS A 323 -13.60 18.60 3.57
N ASN A 324 -14.64 17.92 3.11
CA ASN A 324 -15.76 17.47 3.93
C ASN A 324 -15.80 15.94 4.10
N VAL A 325 -14.86 15.22 3.52
CA VAL A 325 -14.72 13.77 3.70
C VAL A 325 -13.89 13.44 4.94
N ILE A 326 -13.96 12.20 5.37
CA ILE A 326 -13.07 11.66 6.41
C ILE A 326 -11.93 10.91 5.69
N THR A 327 -10.74 11.48 5.71
CA THR A 327 -9.57 10.84 5.11
C THR A 327 -8.82 10.05 6.18
N VAL A 328 -8.66 8.76 5.93
CA VAL A 328 -8.19 7.81 6.93
C VAL A 328 -6.77 7.35 6.59
N GLY A 329 -5.83 7.68 7.47
CA GLY A 329 -4.46 7.15 7.44
C GLY A 329 -4.34 5.82 8.18
N GLY A 330 -3.28 5.08 7.87
CA GLY A 330 -2.98 3.81 8.54
C GLY A 330 -2.10 4.00 9.78
N HIS A 331 -2.36 3.22 10.83
CA HIS A 331 -1.51 3.12 12.00
C HIS A 331 -1.00 1.69 12.20
N LYS A 332 0.02 1.51 13.02
CA LYS A 332 0.53 0.19 13.38
C LYS A 332 -0.46 -0.56 14.27
N ASN A 333 -0.42 -1.88 14.24
CA ASN A 333 -1.44 -2.74 14.86
C ASN A 333 -0.92 -3.64 16.00
N ARG A 334 0.08 -3.23 16.75
CA ARG A 334 0.81 -3.99 17.80
C ARG A 334 1.72 -5.10 17.29
N TYR A 335 1.42 -5.76 16.21
CA TYR A 335 2.34 -6.77 15.64
C TYR A 335 3.55 -6.12 14.99
N SER A 336 3.39 -4.89 14.49
CA SER A 336 4.44 -4.13 13.82
C SER A 336 4.83 -2.83 14.53
N GLY A 337 4.49 -2.66 15.80
CA GLY A 337 4.81 -1.48 16.61
C GLY A 337 3.65 -0.98 17.47
N SER A 338 3.78 0.23 18.05
CA SER A 338 2.73 0.83 18.85
C SER A 338 1.54 1.25 17.98
N PRO A 339 0.28 1.03 18.42
CA PRO A 339 -0.90 1.56 17.72
C PRO A 339 -0.97 3.10 17.68
N ASP A 340 -0.19 3.78 18.51
CA ASP A 340 -0.08 5.24 18.49
C ASP A 340 0.88 5.76 17.40
N GLU A 341 1.55 4.86 16.69
CA GLU A 341 2.46 5.20 15.60
C GLU A 341 1.78 5.03 14.24
N MET A 342 1.99 6.03 13.37
CA MET A 342 1.54 5.95 11.98
C MET A 342 2.24 4.82 11.25
N TYR A 343 1.50 4.10 10.44
CA TYR A 343 2.07 3.08 9.56
C TYR A 343 2.97 3.74 8.50
N TYR A 344 4.07 3.06 8.19
CA TYR A 344 5.13 3.62 7.35
C TYR A 344 4.65 4.06 5.96
N TRP A 345 3.76 3.28 5.33
CA TRP A 345 3.24 3.57 4.00
C TRP A 345 2.12 4.61 3.98
N SER A 346 1.49 4.90 5.11
CA SER A 346 0.37 5.85 5.13
C SER A 346 0.77 7.19 4.56
N SER A 347 -0.01 7.69 3.61
CA SER A 347 0.12 9.05 3.10
C SER A 347 -0.08 10.08 4.21
N ARG A 348 0.57 11.22 4.06
CA ARG A 348 0.60 12.32 5.02
C ARG A 348 0.29 13.63 4.33
N GLY A 349 -0.35 14.55 5.06
CA GLY A 349 -0.50 15.92 4.58
C GLY A 349 0.84 16.68 4.48
N PRO A 350 0.80 17.94 4.09
CA PRO A 350 -0.42 18.74 3.89
C PRO A 350 -1.16 18.42 2.59
N THR A 351 -2.40 18.92 2.50
CA THR A 351 -3.17 19.05 1.24
C THR A 351 -3.31 20.52 0.91
N ASP A 352 -3.62 20.85 -0.36
CA ASP A 352 -3.86 22.21 -0.81
C ASP A 352 -5.07 22.89 -0.14
#